data_bbc8e3bbdbaa83bb7dd0167e4516d1b8
#
_entry.id   bbc8e3bbdbaa83bb7dd0167e4516d1b8
#
_cell.length_a   1.000
_cell.length_b   1.000
_cell.length_c   1.000
_cell.angle_alpha   90.00
_cell.angle_beta   90.00
_cell.angle_gamma   90.00
#
_symmetry.space_group_name_H-M   'P 1'
#
loop_
_entity.id
_entity.type
_entity.pdbx_description
1 polymer ?
#
loop_
_entity_poly.entity_id
_entity_poly.type
_entity_poly.pdbx_seq_one_letter_code
_entity_poly.pdbx_strand_id
1 'polypeptide(L)'
;MTEATDPNPLDDPEVANRAFQQVMDLFILPEVERRQEIGDLPKPLVIQKVQLVFFPDDRKTLVRFNDEVDALAKVKLKEGISKEKGDPVYSHEIEGLKEIELTEDDDPDCAHVIIFHIGEKWLLHFDFRYNKDLSSRYIERASEFIKGAEFYYTQNHMAPFADNLYSAVELLAQSILMLFRDRVATESKSHGPLKNRF
;
A
#
# COMPACT_ATOMS: atom_id res chain seq x y z
N MET A 1 -24.12 -2.40 21.45
CA MET A 1 -22.86 -1.81 21.95
C MET A 1 -22.10 -1.39 20.70
N THR A 2 -22.12 -0.12 20.36
CA THR A 2 -21.31 0.46 19.29
C THR A 2 -19.89 0.57 19.82
N GLU A 3 -18.96 -0.21 19.28
CA GLU A 3 -17.52 -0.01 19.51
C GLU A 3 -17.19 1.42 19.08
N ALA A 4 -16.75 2.21 20.02
CA ALA A 4 -16.14 3.50 19.71
C ALA A 4 -14.80 3.18 19.02
N THR A 5 -14.76 3.36 17.72
CA THR A 5 -13.48 3.35 16.96
C THR A 5 -12.63 4.48 17.53
N ASP A 6 -11.43 4.14 18.02
CA ASP A 6 -10.46 5.16 18.41
C ASP A 6 -10.27 6.13 17.23
N PRO A 7 -10.29 7.45 17.48
CA PRO A 7 -10.14 8.43 16.42
C PRO A 7 -8.79 8.23 15.74
N ASN A 8 -8.80 8.14 14.40
CA ASN A 8 -7.57 8.06 13.63
C ASN A 8 -6.73 9.33 13.93
N PRO A 9 -5.47 9.20 14.37
CA PRO A 9 -4.61 10.35 14.65
C PRO A 9 -4.46 11.33 13.47
N LEU A 10 -4.64 10.85 12.24
CA LEU A 10 -4.58 11.67 11.03
C LEU A 10 -5.86 12.51 10.81
N ASP A 11 -6.93 12.28 11.57
CA ASP A 11 -8.13 13.12 11.54
C ASP A 11 -7.91 14.46 12.28
N ASP A 12 -6.83 14.55 13.08
CA ASP A 12 -6.38 15.82 13.67
C ASP A 12 -5.60 16.64 12.61
N PRO A 13 -6.11 17.81 12.21
CA PRO A 13 -5.47 18.65 11.20
C PRO A 13 -4.04 19.08 11.55
N GLU A 14 -3.72 19.24 12.84
CA GLU A 14 -2.38 19.60 13.27
C GLU A 14 -1.39 18.43 13.09
N VAL A 15 -1.83 17.24 13.42
CA VAL A 15 -1.03 16.03 13.22
C VAL A 15 -0.82 15.75 11.72
N ALA A 16 -1.88 15.88 10.93
CA ALA A 16 -1.81 15.70 9.48
C ALA A 16 -0.87 16.73 8.82
N ASN A 17 -0.97 18.01 9.18
CA ASN A 17 -0.11 19.06 8.67
C ASN A 17 1.36 18.85 9.07
N ARG A 18 1.62 18.41 10.29
CA ARG A 18 2.98 18.12 10.76
C ARG A 18 3.59 16.93 10.01
N ALA A 19 2.81 15.87 9.82
CA ALA A 19 3.25 14.70 9.04
C ALA A 19 3.54 15.08 7.58
N PHE A 20 2.66 15.88 6.96
CA PHE A 20 2.88 16.40 5.61
C PHE A 20 4.17 17.22 5.52
N GLN A 21 4.38 18.17 6.45
CA GLN A 21 5.58 19.00 6.46
C GLN A 21 6.86 18.16 6.61
N GLN A 22 6.83 17.15 7.50
CA GLN A 22 7.97 16.23 7.65
C GLN A 22 8.28 15.46 6.37
N VAL A 23 7.26 14.99 5.63
CA VAL A 23 7.45 14.33 4.35
C VAL A 23 8.06 15.28 3.33
N MET A 24 7.57 16.52 3.26
CA MET A 24 8.13 17.55 2.39
C MET A 24 9.61 17.81 2.68
N ASP A 25 9.96 18.07 3.95
CA ASP A 25 11.29 18.50 4.36
C ASP A 25 12.33 17.36 4.26
N LEU A 26 11.92 16.12 4.56
CA LEU A 26 12.86 15.00 4.62
C LEU A 26 13.08 14.31 3.27
N PHE A 27 12.09 14.31 2.39
CA PHE A 27 12.16 13.52 1.15
C PHE A 27 11.98 14.35 -0.11
N ILE A 28 10.99 15.25 -0.13
CA ILE A 28 10.55 15.91 -1.37
C ILE A 28 11.48 17.07 -1.71
N LEU A 29 11.63 18.04 -0.81
CA LEU A 29 12.42 19.23 -1.07
C LEU A 29 13.89 18.93 -1.37
N PRO A 30 14.58 18.05 -0.61
CA PRO A 30 15.96 17.69 -0.92
C PRO A 30 16.12 17.03 -2.29
N GLU A 31 15.16 16.22 -2.72
CA GLU A 31 15.22 15.58 -4.03
C GLU A 31 14.91 16.56 -5.17
N VAL A 32 13.98 17.51 -4.96
CA VAL A 32 13.74 18.62 -5.90
C VAL A 32 15.02 19.43 -6.10
N GLU A 33 15.67 19.86 -5.02
CA GLU A 33 16.93 20.63 -5.07
C GLU A 33 18.00 19.86 -5.83
N ARG A 34 18.25 18.61 -5.45
CA ARG A 34 19.23 17.75 -6.10
C ARG A 34 18.99 17.62 -7.61
N ARG A 35 17.75 17.33 -8.02
CA ARG A 35 17.40 17.13 -9.43
C ARG A 35 17.39 18.42 -10.22
N GLN A 36 17.08 19.54 -9.59
CA GLN A 36 17.21 20.87 -10.20
C GLN A 36 18.66 21.29 -10.38
N GLU A 37 19.58 20.91 -9.48
CA GLU A 37 21.00 21.18 -9.61
C GLU A 37 21.62 20.48 -10.82
N ILE A 38 21.20 19.24 -11.09
CA ILE A 38 21.68 18.47 -12.25
C ILE A 38 20.89 18.73 -13.53
N GLY A 39 19.89 19.63 -13.50
CA GLY A 39 19.09 20.00 -14.67
C GLY A 39 18.01 18.99 -15.07
N ASP A 40 17.66 18.05 -14.20
CA ASP A 40 16.66 16.99 -14.42
C ASP A 40 15.21 17.47 -14.15
N LEU A 41 15.05 18.52 -13.34
CA LEU A 41 13.76 19.16 -13.08
C LEU A 41 13.78 20.66 -13.41
N PRO A 42 12.64 21.22 -13.85
CA PRO A 42 12.56 22.66 -14.16
C PRO A 42 12.67 23.53 -12.91
N LYS A 43 13.09 24.78 -13.12
CA LYS A 43 13.12 25.86 -12.09
C LYS A 43 12.22 27.00 -12.54
N PRO A 44 11.10 27.30 -11.87
CA PRO A 44 10.52 26.60 -10.73
C PRO A 44 9.82 25.28 -11.12
N LEU A 45 9.74 24.34 -10.19
CA LEU A 45 8.93 23.15 -10.32
C LEU A 45 7.53 23.39 -9.74
N VAL A 46 6.49 23.15 -10.54
CA VAL A 46 5.11 23.10 -10.05
C VAL A 46 4.78 21.64 -9.73
N ILE A 47 4.63 21.35 -8.45
CA ILE A 47 4.31 20.00 -7.98
C ILE A 47 2.80 19.79 -8.01
N GLN A 48 2.34 18.81 -8.79
CA GLN A 48 0.94 18.37 -8.87
C GLN A 48 0.75 16.98 -8.25
N LYS A 49 1.70 16.08 -8.49
CA LYS A 49 1.72 14.73 -7.95
C LYS A 49 3.13 14.41 -7.44
N VAL A 50 3.21 13.69 -6.34
CA VAL A 50 4.48 13.10 -5.85
C VAL A 50 4.20 11.69 -5.40
N GLN A 51 5.09 10.77 -5.72
CA GLN A 51 5.12 9.42 -5.18
C GLN A 51 6.45 9.17 -4.49
N LEU A 52 6.37 8.78 -3.23
CA LEU A 52 7.50 8.24 -2.48
C LEU A 52 7.40 6.73 -2.46
N VAL A 53 8.47 6.04 -2.84
CA VAL A 53 8.56 4.58 -2.77
C VAL A 53 9.61 4.21 -1.73
N PHE A 54 9.15 3.57 -0.66
CA PHE A 54 10.00 3.08 0.42
C PHE A 54 10.21 1.58 0.23
N PHE A 55 11.45 1.20 0.00
CA PHE A 55 11.83 -0.18 -0.20
C PHE A 55 11.96 -0.95 1.13
N PRO A 56 11.74 -2.28 1.15
CA PRO A 56 11.92 -3.10 2.34
C PRO A 56 13.40 -3.33 2.71
N ASP A 57 14.31 -3.05 1.79
CA ASP A 57 15.76 -3.19 1.91
C ASP A 57 16.46 -1.82 2.09
N ASP A 58 17.78 -1.77 1.99
CA ASP A 58 18.60 -0.58 2.20
C ASP A 58 18.64 0.38 0.99
N ARG A 59 17.80 0.15 -0.04
CA ARG A 59 17.68 1.08 -1.16
C ARG A 59 17.18 2.43 -0.67
N LYS A 60 17.68 3.50 -1.29
CA LYS A 60 17.19 4.86 -1.02
C LYS A 60 15.74 4.99 -1.44
N THR A 61 14.98 5.78 -0.68
CA THR A 61 13.63 6.18 -1.07
C THR A 61 13.64 6.79 -2.47
N LEU A 62 12.80 6.27 -3.35
CA LEU A 62 12.60 6.82 -4.68
C LEU A 62 11.51 7.89 -4.61
N VAL A 63 11.77 9.04 -5.24
CA VAL A 63 10.80 10.15 -5.34
C VAL A 63 10.50 10.39 -6.81
N ARG A 64 9.23 10.30 -7.17
CA ARG A 64 8.71 10.56 -8.51
C ARG A 64 7.84 11.80 -8.48
N PHE A 65 7.92 12.63 -9.55
CA PHE A 65 7.17 13.89 -9.66
C PHE A 65 6.30 13.90 -10.90
N ASN A 66 5.11 14.44 -10.77
CA ASN A 66 4.20 14.75 -11.88
C ASN A 66 4.02 13.59 -12.87
N ASP A 67 4.55 13.69 -14.09
CA ASP A 67 4.38 12.68 -15.14
C ASP A 67 5.12 11.36 -14.87
N GLU A 68 6.03 11.35 -13.89
CA GLU A 68 6.67 10.12 -13.44
C GLU A 68 5.77 9.28 -12.51
N VAL A 69 4.65 9.86 -12.04
CA VAL A 69 3.70 9.16 -11.16
C VAL A 69 2.60 8.57 -12.01
N ASP A 70 2.59 7.24 -12.13
CA ASP A 70 1.56 6.51 -12.86
C ASP A 70 0.53 5.94 -11.87
N ALA A 71 -0.61 6.63 -11.78
CA ALA A 71 -1.69 6.27 -10.87
C ALA A 71 -3.04 6.63 -11.48
N LEU A 72 -4.00 5.73 -11.32
CA LEU A 72 -5.40 5.97 -11.62
C LEU A 72 -6.10 6.56 -10.40
N ALA A 73 -6.81 7.67 -10.58
CA ALA A 73 -7.58 8.30 -9.53
C ALA A 73 -9.06 8.29 -9.88
N LYS A 74 -9.89 7.69 -9.02
CA LYS A 74 -11.34 7.86 -9.10
C LYS A 74 -11.73 9.12 -8.33
N VAL A 75 -12.21 10.12 -9.04
CA VAL A 75 -12.55 11.41 -8.46
C VAL A 75 -14.06 11.64 -8.46
N LYS A 76 -14.51 12.49 -7.53
CA LYS A 76 -15.85 13.08 -7.56
C LYS A 76 -15.73 14.46 -8.19
N LEU A 77 -16.46 14.67 -9.27
CA LEU A 77 -16.55 15.99 -9.92
C LEU A 77 -17.47 16.92 -9.14
N LYS A 78 -17.22 18.21 -9.22
CA LYS A 78 -18.09 19.25 -8.66
C LYS A 78 -19.48 19.20 -9.31
N GLU A 79 -20.48 19.66 -8.58
CA GLU A 79 -21.85 19.72 -9.07
C GLU A 79 -21.94 20.54 -10.36
N GLY A 80 -22.70 20.01 -11.33
CA GLY A 80 -22.89 20.65 -12.64
C GLY A 80 -21.79 20.34 -13.67
N ILE A 81 -20.73 19.61 -13.32
CA ILE A 81 -19.69 19.17 -14.27
C ILE A 81 -20.00 17.75 -14.71
N SER A 82 -20.16 17.57 -16.03
CA SER A 82 -20.29 16.26 -16.67
C SER A 82 -19.14 16.05 -17.65
N LYS A 83 -18.56 14.85 -17.67
CA LYS A 83 -17.47 14.46 -18.58
C LYS A 83 -17.82 13.15 -19.26
N GLU A 84 -17.44 13.03 -20.52
CA GLU A 84 -17.50 11.79 -21.27
C GLU A 84 -16.17 11.02 -21.15
N LYS A 85 -16.21 9.75 -21.54
CA LYS A 85 -14.99 8.92 -21.51
C LYS A 85 -13.95 9.47 -22.50
N GLY A 86 -12.80 9.87 -21.96
CA GLY A 86 -11.69 10.45 -22.74
C GLY A 86 -11.53 11.95 -22.57
N ASP A 87 -12.50 12.62 -21.95
CA ASP A 87 -12.37 14.04 -21.65
C ASP A 87 -11.31 14.27 -20.54
N PRO A 88 -10.47 15.30 -20.69
CA PRO A 88 -9.52 15.65 -19.64
C PRO A 88 -10.27 16.17 -18.40
N VAL A 89 -9.83 15.74 -17.22
CA VAL A 89 -10.35 16.22 -15.93
C VAL A 89 -9.30 17.12 -15.31
N TYR A 90 -9.67 18.35 -15.01
CA TYR A 90 -8.77 19.33 -14.42
C TYR A 90 -8.94 19.41 -12.90
N SER A 91 -7.87 19.73 -12.17
CA SER A 91 -7.87 19.77 -10.70
C SER A 91 -8.95 20.70 -10.11
N HIS A 92 -9.27 21.81 -10.77
CA HIS A 92 -10.31 22.74 -10.33
C HIS A 92 -11.75 22.20 -10.47
N GLU A 93 -11.95 21.14 -11.27
CA GLU A 93 -13.24 20.48 -11.50
C GLU A 93 -13.51 19.38 -10.44
N ILE A 94 -12.50 19.00 -9.67
CA ILE A 94 -12.57 17.91 -8.71
C ILE A 94 -13.08 18.45 -7.38
N GLU A 95 -14.12 17.80 -6.83
CA GLU A 95 -14.62 18.04 -5.48
C GLU A 95 -13.82 17.21 -4.43
N GLY A 96 -13.50 15.96 -4.78
CA GLY A 96 -12.79 15.04 -3.89
C GLY A 96 -12.25 13.82 -4.61
N LEU A 97 -11.33 13.16 -3.93
CA LEU A 97 -10.73 11.90 -4.33
C LEU A 97 -11.44 10.75 -3.64
N LYS A 98 -11.86 9.73 -4.39
CA LYS A 98 -12.53 8.54 -3.86
C LYS A 98 -11.57 7.38 -3.67
N GLU A 99 -10.70 7.17 -4.65
CA GLU A 99 -9.81 6.03 -4.70
C GLU A 99 -8.58 6.35 -5.53
N ILE A 100 -7.44 5.81 -5.15
CA ILE A 100 -6.20 5.86 -5.92
C ILE A 100 -5.74 4.42 -6.12
N GLU A 101 -5.36 4.10 -7.34
CA GLU A 101 -4.80 2.81 -7.72
C GLU A 101 -3.50 3.06 -8.49
N LEU A 102 -2.40 2.50 -8.03
CA LEU A 102 -1.14 2.52 -8.76
C LEU A 102 -1.22 1.55 -9.94
N THR A 103 -0.87 2.04 -11.12
CA THR A 103 -0.96 1.26 -12.37
C THR A 103 0.25 0.38 -12.61
N GLU A 104 1.40 0.72 -12.04
CA GLU A 104 2.63 -0.07 -12.14
C GLU A 104 2.83 -0.96 -10.92
N ASP A 105 3.11 -2.24 -11.19
CA ASP A 105 3.47 -3.25 -10.18
C ASP A 105 4.99 -3.35 -9.97
N ASP A 106 5.74 -2.32 -10.34
CA ASP A 106 7.21 -2.33 -10.33
C ASP A 106 7.83 -2.67 -8.96
N ASP A 107 7.11 -2.37 -7.88
CA ASP A 107 7.57 -2.59 -6.52
C ASP A 107 6.46 -3.17 -5.63
N PRO A 108 6.12 -4.47 -5.80
CA PRO A 108 4.99 -5.10 -5.12
C PRO A 108 5.15 -5.20 -3.61
N ASP A 109 6.38 -5.13 -3.09
CA ASP A 109 6.69 -5.26 -1.66
C ASP A 109 7.05 -3.92 -0.99
N CYS A 110 6.80 -2.79 -1.64
CA CYS A 110 7.14 -1.46 -1.15
C CYS A 110 6.00 -0.81 -0.35
N ALA A 111 6.35 0.26 0.37
CA ALA A 111 5.36 1.23 0.85
C ALA A 111 5.36 2.44 -0.08
N HIS A 112 4.18 2.90 -0.45
CA HIS A 112 4.01 4.07 -1.27
C HIS A 112 3.29 5.16 -0.49
N VAL A 113 3.81 6.38 -0.58
CA VAL A 113 3.11 7.60 -0.14
C VAL A 113 2.89 8.45 -1.37
N ILE A 114 1.63 8.69 -1.69
CA ILE A 114 1.24 9.44 -2.87
C ILE A 114 0.59 10.74 -2.42
N ILE A 115 1.06 11.83 -2.97
CA ILE A 115 0.60 13.18 -2.64
C ILE A 115 0.04 13.80 -3.92
N PHE A 116 -1.16 14.32 -3.83
CA PHE A 116 -1.83 15.04 -4.91
C PHE A 116 -2.17 16.46 -4.48
N HIS A 117 -1.90 17.42 -5.37
CA HIS A 117 -2.39 18.78 -5.25
C HIS A 117 -3.67 18.95 -6.06
N ILE A 118 -4.82 19.06 -5.39
CA ILE A 118 -6.13 19.18 -6.03
C ILE A 118 -6.79 20.47 -5.56
N GLY A 119 -6.94 21.42 -6.47
CA GLY A 119 -7.43 22.77 -6.15
C GLY A 119 -6.47 23.50 -5.19
N GLU A 120 -6.93 23.76 -3.96
CA GLU A 120 -6.12 24.39 -2.90
C GLU A 120 -5.68 23.38 -1.81
N LYS A 121 -5.92 22.08 -2.03
CA LYS A 121 -5.69 21.05 -1.02
C LYS A 121 -4.62 20.07 -1.46
N TRP A 122 -3.84 19.64 -0.47
CA TRP A 122 -2.96 18.50 -0.59
C TRP A 122 -3.66 17.26 -0.01
N LEU A 123 -3.68 16.18 -0.79
CA LEU A 123 -4.22 14.89 -0.37
C LEU A 123 -3.09 13.88 -0.31
N LEU A 124 -3.02 13.16 0.80
CA LEU A 124 -2.07 12.07 1.01
C LEU A 124 -2.80 10.74 0.95
N HIS A 125 -2.19 9.81 0.23
CA HIS A 125 -2.63 8.42 0.18
C HIS A 125 -1.46 7.51 0.52
N PHE A 126 -1.73 6.49 1.34
CA PHE A 126 -0.75 5.51 1.76
C PHE A 126 -1.15 4.14 1.20
N ASP A 127 -0.23 3.49 0.49
CA ASP A 127 -0.39 2.12 0.00
C ASP A 127 0.80 1.28 0.49
N PHE A 128 0.56 0.47 1.50
CA PHE A 128 1.58 -0.39 2.08
C PHE A 128 1.46 -1.80 1.52
N ARG A 129 2.42 -2.19 0.66
CA ARG A 129 2.45 -3.46 -0.07
C ARG A 129 3.48 -4.45 0.47
N TYR A 130 4.02 -4.21 1.66
CA TYR A 130 5.06 -5.05 2.22
C TYR A 130 4.68 -6.52 2.28
N ASN A 131 5.58 -7.38 1.78
CA ASN A 131 5.42 -8.83 1.74
C ASN A 131 4.16 -9.31 0.96
N LYS A 132 3.54 -8.47 0.15
CA LYS A 132 2.33 -8.83 -0.61
C LYS A 132 2.59 -10.05 -1.51
N ASP A 133 3.70 -10.06 -2.24
CA ASP A 133 4.08 -11.18 -3.10
C ASP A 133 4.38 -12.45 -2.29
N LEU A 134 5.11 -12.31 -1.18
CA LEU A 134 5.39 -13.43 -0.29
C LEU A 134 4.10 -13.98 0.35
N SER A 135 3.22 -13.09 0.83
CA SER A 135 1.92 -13.45 1.38
C SER A 135 1.07 -14.21 0.34
N SER A 136 1.03 -13.74 -0.92
CA SER A 136 0.33 -14.42 -2.02
C SER A 136 0.83 -15.85 -2.22
N ARG A 137 2.15 -16.07 -2.25
CA ARG A 137 2.74 -17.42 -2.36
C ARG A 137 2.34 -18.34 -1.20
N TYR A 138 2.22 -17.81 0.02
CA TYR A 138 1.74 -18.59 1.17
C TYR A 138 0.27 -18.96 1.02
N ILE A 139 -0.57 -18.06 0.51
CA ILE A 139 -1.98 -18.34 0.23
C ILE A 139 -2.13 -19.40 -0.86
N GLU A 140 -1.35 -19.33 -1.93
CA GLU A 140 -1.35 -20.35 -3.00
C GLU A 140 -0.98 -21.72 -2.45
N ARG A 141 0.10 -21.82 -1.66
CA ARG A 141 0.49 -23.08 -1.01
C ARG A 141 -0.57 -23.58 -0.05
N ALA A 142 -1.19 -22.70 0.74
CA ALA A 142 -2.30 -23.09 1.61
C ALA A 142 -3.47 -23.68 0.82
N SER A 143 -3.79 -23.12 -0.35
CA SER A 143 -4.81 -23.66 -1.25
C SER A 143 -4.47 -25.07 -1.74
N GLU A 144 -3.20 -25.37 -2.02
CA GLU A 144 -2.77 -26.72 -2.39
C GLU A 144 -2.96 -27.72 -1.23
N PHE A 145 -2.63 -27.33 0.00
CA PHE A 145 -2.87 -28.15 1.18
C PHE A 145 -4.36 -28.38 1.43
N ILE A 146 -5.22 -27.37 1.20
CA ILE A 146 -6.68 -27.55 1.30
C ILE A 146 -7.17 -28.59 0.31
N LYS A 147 -6.73 -28.52 -0.95
CA LYS A 147 -7.08 -29.55 -1.97
C LYS A 147 -6.61 -30.95 -1.55
N GLY A 148 -5.41 -31.05 -0.97
CA GLY A 148 -4.91 -32.30 -0.40
C GLY A 148 -5.77 -32.81 0.75
N ALA A 149 -6.19 -31.92 1.66
CA ALA A 149 -7.08 -32.27 2.75
C ALA A 149 -8.44 -32.80 2.23
N GLU A 150 -9.06 -32.11 1.28
CA GLU A 150 -10.30 -32.56 0.64
C GLU A 150 -10.17 -33.95 0.03
N PHE A 151 -9.07 -34.20 -0.71
CA PHE A 151 -8.79 -35.50 -1.28
C PHE A 151 -8.71 -36.59 -0.20
N TYR A 152 -7.92 -36.41 0.86
CA TYR A 152 -7.78 -37.42 1.92
C TYR A 152 -9.06 -37.60 2.73
N TYR A 153 -9.86 -36.57 2.91
CA TYR A 153 -11.19 -36.69 3.53
C TYR A 153 -12.10 -37.60 2.72
N THR A 154 -12.14 -37.43 1.40
CA THR A 154 -12.98 -38.31 0.52
C THR A 154 -12.55 -39.78 0.54
N GLN A 155 -11.26 -40.03 0.81
CA GLN A 155 -10.69 -41.37 0.94
C GLN A 155 -10.79 -41.93 2.36
N ASN A 156 -11.40 -41.21 3.30
CA ASN A 156 -11.51 -41.56 4.72
C ASN A 156 -10.13 -41.71 5.42
N HIS A 157 -9.10 -40.99 4.95
CA HIS A 157 -7.77 -40.96 5.54
C HIS A 157 -7.62 -39.74 6.48
N MET A 158 -8.06 -39.89 7.74
CA MET A 158 -8.20 -38.79 8.70
C MET A 158 -6.88 -38.18 9.16
N ALA A 159 -5.81 -38.97 9.30
CA ALA A 159 -4.51 -38.43 9.73
C ALA A 159 -3.92 -37.46 8.67
N PRO A 160 -3.72 -37.86 7.40
CA PRO A 160 -3.20 -36.90 6.40
C PRO A 160 -4.19 -35.78 6.08
N PHE A 161 -5.52 -35.97 6.27
CA PHE A 161 -6.49 -34.87 6.21
C PHE A 161 -6.16 -33.81 7.27
N ALA A 162 -6.00 -34.20 8.53
CA ALA A 162 -5.71 -33.29 9.64
C ALA A 162 -4.37 -32.57 9.44
N ASP A 163 -3.33 -33.28 8.99
CA ASP A 163 -2.00 -32.69 8.76
C ASP A 163 -2.03 -31.63 7.63
N ASN A 164 -2.73 -31.90 6.53
CA ASN A 164 -2.90 -30.94 5.45
C ASN A 164 -3.70 -29.73 5.90
N LEU A 165 -4.79 -29.93 6.62
CA LEU A 165 -5.62 -28.83 7.12
C LEU A 165 -4.83 -27.93 8.09
N TYR A 166 -4.04 -28.55 9.01
CA TYR A 166 -3.18 -27.80 9.91
C TYR A 166 -2.15 -26.96 9.16
N SER A 167 -1.49 -27.56 8.16
CA SER A 167 -0.50 -26.84 7.32
C SER A 167 -1.13 -25.67 6.55
N ALA A 168 -2.34 -25.83 6.02
CA ALA A 168 -3.07 -24.78 5.35
C ALA A 168 -3.38 -23.61 6.30
N VAL A 169 -3.90 -23.90 7.49
CA VAL A 169 -4.23 -22.87 8.50
C VAL A 169 -2.97 -22.12 8.94
N GLU A 170 -1.86 -22.83 9.15
CA GLU A 170 -0.59 -22.20 9.53
C GLU A 170 -0.08 -21.25 8.44
N LEU A 171 -0.09 -21.65 7.16
CA LEU A 171 0.31 -20.81 6.06
C LEU A 171 -0.59 -19.57 5.89
N LEU A 172 -1.90 -19.72 6.06
CA LEU A 172 -2.83 -18.58 6.04
C LEU A 172 -2.55 -17.61 7.20
N ALA A 173 -2.33 -18.13 8.41
CA ALA A 173 -1.97 -17.31 9.56
C ALA A 173 -0.66 -16.53 9.32
N GLN A 174 0.37 -17.20 8.78
CA GLN A 174 1.63 -16.56 8.41
C GLN A 174 1.44 -15.48 7.35
N SER A 175 0.62 -15.72 6.31
CA SER A 175 0.37 -14.74 5.25
C SER A 175 -0.25 -13.45 5.81
N ILE A 176 -1.18 -13.56 6.76
CA ILE A 176 -1.79 -12.39 7.42
C ILE A 176 -0.75 -11.62 8.25
N LEU A 177 0.05 -12.31 9.07
CA LEU A 177 1.08 -11.68 9.90
C LEU A 177 2.15 -10.95 9.08
N MET A 178 2.48 -11.46 7.89
CA MET A 178 3.40 -10.80 6.97
C MET A 178 2.90 -9.43 6.50
N LEU A 179 1.60 -9.29 6.25
CA LEU A 179 0.99 -8.01 5.85
C LEU A 179 1.05 -6.96 6.97
N PHE A 180 1.10 -7.37 8.22
CA PHE A 180 1.27 -6.48 9.38
C PHE A 180 2.74 -6.18 9.73
N ARG A 181 3.71 -6.51 8.87
CA ARG A 181 5.16 -6.33 9.11
C ARG A 181 5.66 -6.98 10.40
N ASP A 182 5.10 -8.09 10.78
CA ASP A 182 5.62 -8.85 11.92
C ASP A 182 6.92 -9.53 11.54
N ARG A 183 8.05 -8.94 11.93
CA ARG A 183 9.39 -9.48 11.67
C ARG A 183 9.55 -10.89 12.21
N VAL A 184 8.94 -11.19 13.35
CA VAL A 184 9.02 -12.52 13.97
C VAL A 184 8.33 -13.56 13.08
N ALA A 185 7.22 -13.22 12.45
CA ALA A 185 6.52 -14.11 11.53
C ALA A 185 7.30 -14.34 10.21
N THR A 186 8.01 -13.31 9.72
CA THR A 186 8.75 -13.38 8.44
C THR A 186 10.12 -14.06 8.60
N GLU A 187 10.78 -13.89 9.74
CA GLU A 187 12.15 -14.40 9.99
C GLU A 187 12.16 -15.77 10.67
N SER A 188 11.09 -16.16 11.34
CA SER A 188 11.03 -17.41 12.10
C SER A 188 10.73 -18.61 11.21
N LYS A 189 11.66 -19.58 11.22
CA LYS A 189 11.47 -20.92 10.64
C LYS A 189 10.78 -21.91 11.58
N SER A 190 10.33 -21.46 12.76
CA SER A 190 9.75 -22.31 13.80
C SER A 190 8.28 -21.96 14.05
N HIS A 191 7.46 -22.97 14.36
CA HIS A 191 6.02 -22.82 14.66
C HIS A 191 5.74 -22.12 16.01
N GLY A 192 6.75 -21.96 16.86
CA GLY A 192 6.61 -21.41 18.22
C GLY A 192 6.06 -19.98 18.28
N PRO A 193 6.54 -19.03 17.45
CA PRO A 193 6.08 -17.66 17.48
C PRO A 193 4.60 -17.46 17.10
N LEU A 194 4.05 -18.35 16.26
CA LEU A 194 2.65 -18.27 15.82
C LEU A 194 1.67 -18.57 16.95
N LYS A 195 1.99 -19.54 17.81
CA LYS A 195 1.10 -19.94 18.92
C LYS A 195 0.81 -18.84 19.94
N ASN A 196 1.63 -17.81 20.00
CA ASN A 196 1.50 -16.71 20.95
C ASN A 196 0.79 -15.47 20.36
N ARG A 197 0.35 -15.55 19.10
CA ARG A 197 -0.22 -14.42 18.33
C ARG A 197 -1.70 -14.59 17.95
N PHE A 198 -2.25 -15.81 18.13
CA PHE A 198 -3.66 -16.16 17.90
C PHE A 198 -4.35 -16.69 19.15
#